data_98af6d7d74a4134e3682d18637e9ca33
#
_entry.id   98af6d7d74a4134e3682d18637e9ca33
#
_cell.length_a   1.000
_cell.length_b   1.000
_cell.length_c   1.000
_cell.angle_alpha   90.00
_cell.angle_beta   90.00
_cell.angle_gamma   90.00
#
_symmetry.space_group_name_H-M   'P 1'
#
loop_
_entity.id
_entity.type
_entity.pdbx_description
1 polymer ?
#
loop_
_entity_poly.entity_id
_entity_poly.type
_entity_poly.pdbx_seq_one_letter_code
_entity_poly.pdbx_strand_id
1 'polypeptide(L)'
;PIPSRGLGDVYKRQLFNGGNAKLELVDSDDPLDAGLEMLVSPPGKRLQSITLLSGGEQALTALSLIFAVFLSNPSPICVLDEVDAPLDDANVTRFCNLLDELTKITQTRFIIVTHHALTMSKMNKLYGVTMPEKGISQLVAVDLQKAESMVA
;
A
#
# COMPACT_ATOMS: atom_id res chain seq x y z
N PRO A 1 -22.34 9.29 4.10
CA PRO A 1 -21.41 8.28 4.62
C PRO A 1 -21.41 7.08 3.69
N ILE A 2 -20.23 6.75 3.14
CA ILE A 2 -20.07 5.57 2.28
C ILE A 2 -20.18 4.35 3.20
N PRO A 3 -21.08 3.39 2.92
CA PRO A 3 -21.25 2.24 3.80
C PRO A 3 -19.94 1.44 3.82
N SER A 4 -19.45 1.13 5.02
CA SER A 4 -18.17 0.44 5.29
C SER A 4 -18.01 -0.92 4.58
N ARG A 5 -19.10 -1.54 4.11
CA ARG A 5 -19.10 -2.75 3.29
C ARG A 5 -18.61 -2.55 1.85
N GLY A 6 -18.69 -1.33 1.28
CA GLY A 6 -18.30 -1.07 -0.12
C GLY A 6 -16.84 -0.71 -0.30
N LEU A 7 -16.21 -0.06 0.67
CA LEU A 7 -14.83 0.42 0.58
C LEU A 7 -13.80 -0.73 0.56
N GLY A 8 -13.93 -1.69 1.47
CA GLY A 8 -13.04 -2.86 1.49
C GLY A 8 -13.08 -3.69 0.20
N ASP A 9 -14.26 -3.80 -0.44
CA ASP A 9 -14.43 -4.61 -1.66
C ASP A 9 -13.88 -3.92 -2.91
N VAL A 10 -13.91 -2.60 -2.99
CA VAL A 10 -13.33 -1.84 -4.12
C VAL A 10 -11.82 -1.98 -4.14
N TYR A 11 -11.14 -1.80 -3.00
CA TYR A 11 -9.67 -1.90 -2.93
C TYR A 11 -9.15 -3.32 -3.07
N LYS A 12 -9.87 -4.31 -2.58
CA LYS A 12 -9.57 -5.73 -2.81
C LYS A 12 -9.59 -6.07 -4.31
N ARG A 13 -10.57 -5.55 -5.05
CA ARG A 13 -10.67 -5.77 -6.51
C ARG A 13 -9.54 -5.10 -7.27
N GLN A 14 -9.08 -3.93 -6.85
CA GLN A 14 -7.99 -3.20 -7.49
C GLN A 14 -6.63 -3.85 -7.23
N LEU A 15 -6.35 -4.27 -6.01
CA LEU A 15 -5.08 -4.92 -5.67
C LEU A 15 -4.95 -6.34 -6.23
N PHE A 16 -6.04 -7.10 -6.29
CA PHE A 16 -6.01 -8.48 -6.73
C PHE A 16 -6.58 -8.71 -8.15
N ASN A 17 -6.98 -7.66 -8.86
CA ASN A 17 -7.62 -7.80 -10.19
C ASN A 17 -8.88 -8.70 -10.16
N GLY A 18 -9.67 -8.60 -9.13
CA GLY A 18 -10.77 -9.52 -8.83
C GLY A 18 -10.31 -10.58 -7.82
N GLY A 19 -11.12 -10.90 -6.90
CA GLY A 19 -10.85 -11.83 -5.80
C GLY A 19 -11.81 -11.53 -4.66
N ASN A 20 -11.90 -12.43 -3.72
CA ASN A 20 -12.73 -12.27 -2.53
C ASN A 20 -11.85 -12.23 -1.30
N ALA A 21 -12.24 -11.45 -0.31
CA ALA A 21 -11.64 -11.52 1.00
C ALA A 21 -12.72 -11.40 2.06
N LYS A 22 -12.54 -12.09 3.17
CA LYS A 22 -13.43 -12.12 4.31
C LYS A 22 -12.62 -11.94 5.58
N LEU A 23 -13.13 -11.13 6.50
CA LEU A 23 -12.60 -11.00 7.84
C LEU A 23 -13.52 -11.78 8.78
N GLU A 24 -12.95 -12.61 9.63
CA GLU A 24 -13.65 -13.39 10.64
C GLU A 24 -13.02 -13.14 12.01
N LEU A 25 -13.87 -12.99 13.01
CA LEU A 25 -13.45 -13.06 14.40
C LEU A 25 -13.32 -14.51 14.81
N VAL A 26 -12.20 -14.87 15.44
CA VAL A 26 -11.88 -16.24 15.85
C VAL A 26 -11.48 -16.26 17.31
N ASP A 27 -11.45 -17.44 17.90
CA ASP A 27 -10.95 -17.76 19.24
C ASP A 27 -11.78 -17.24 20.43
N SER A 28 -12.74 -16.34 20.25
CA SER A 28 -13.65 -15.85 21.30
C SER A 28 -14.97 -15.32 20.75
N ASP A 29 -16.04 -15.47 21.52
CA ASP A 29 -17.33 -14.83 21.23
C ASP A 29 -17.35 -13.34 21.64
N ASP A 30 -16.40 -12.91 22.47
CA ASP A 30 -16.23 -11.49 22.83
C ASP A 30 -15.37 -10.80 21.76
N PRO A 31 -15.93 -9.79 21.04
CA PRO A 31 -15.17 -9.07 20.00
C PRO A 31 -13.89 -8.37 20.50
N LEU A 32 -13.77 -8.07 21.79
CA LEU A 32 -12.61 -7.43 22.37
C LEU A 32 -11.45 -8.40 22.64
N ASP A 33 -11.80 -9.69 22.86
CA ASP A 33 -10.82 -10.75 23.09
C ASP A 33 -10.61 -11.64 21.85
N ALA A 34 -11.42 -11.46 20.82
CA ALA A 34 -11.36 -12.26 19.59
C ALA A 34 -10.10 -11.91 18.76
N GLY A 35 -9.51 -12.94 18.15
CA GLY A 35 -8.54 -12.79 17.08
C GLY A 35 -9.22 -12.36 15.77
N LEU A 36 -8.48 -11.73 14.88
CA LEU A 36 -8.94 -11.38 13.53
C LEU A 36 -8.25 -12.29 12.52
N GLU A 37 -9.02 -13.14 11.84
CA GLU A 37 -8.51 -13.93 10.72
C GLU A 37 -8.95 -13.32 9.39
N MET A 38 -8.00 -13.29 8.45
CA MET A 38 -8.24 -12.83 7.10
C MET A 38 -8.18 -14.01 6.13
N LEU A 39 -9.32 -14.26 5.49
CA LEU A 39 -9.44 -15.26 4.44
C LEU A 39 -9.45 -14.54 3.08
N VAL A 40 -8.60 -14.99 2.16
CA VAL A 40 -8.41 -14.34 0.86
C VAL A 40 -8.46 -15.38 -0.25
N SER A 41 -9.12 -15.02 -1.33
CA SER A 41 -9.18 -15.80 -2.57
C SER A 41 -8.63 -14.93 -3.70
N PRO A 42 -7.33 -15.01 -4.02
CA PRO A 42 -6.80 -14.40 -5.24
C PRO A 42 -7.49 -14.96 -6.48
N PRO A 43 -7.48 -14.25 -7.62
CA PRO A 43 -8.10 -14.73 -8.86
C PRO A 43 -7.63 -16.15 -9.22
N GLY A 44 -8.58 -17.06 -9.43
CA GLY A 44 -8.30 -18.47 -9.76
C GLY A 44 -7.90 -19.37 -8.59
N LYS A 45 -7.85 -18.84 -7.36
CA LYS A 45 -7.56 -19.61 -6.14
C LYS A 45 -8.79 -19.73 -5.24
N ARG A 46 -8.80 -20.74 -4.38
CA ARG A 46 -9.85 -20.92 -3.35
C ARG A 46 -9.62 -19.93 -2.20
N LEU A 47 -10.69 -19.66 -1.45
CA LEU A 47 -10.61 -18.90 -0.21
C LEU A 47 -9.74 -19.65 0.80
N GLN A 48 -8.72 -18.98 1.31
CA GLN A 48 -7.73 -19.56 2.23
C GLN A 48 -7.17 -18.50 3.19
N SER A 49 -6.59 -18.95 4.30
CA SER A 49 -5.92 -18.05 5.24
C SER A 49 -4.76 -17.31 4.56
N ILE A 50 -4.52 -16.07 4.99
CA ILE A 50 -3.42 -15.23 4.50
C ILE A 50 -2.06 -15.94 4.62
N THR A 51 -1.88 -16.79 5.62
CA THR A 51 -0.64 -17.54 5.86
C THR A 51 -0.30 -18.54 4.76
N LEU A 52 -1.28 -18.94 3.96
CA LEU A 52 -1.11 -19.89 2.84
C LEU A 52 -0.81 -19.19 1.50
N LEU A 53 -0.79 -17.87 1.47
CA LEU A 53 -0.46 -17.07 0.30
C LEU A 53 1.05 -16.96 0.09
N SER A 54 1.46 -16.61 -1.14
CA SER A 54 2.86 -16.23 -1.40
C SER A 54 3.23 -14.94 -0.66
N GLY A 55 4.51 -14.69 -0.42
CA GLY A 55 4.97 -13.51 0.33
C GLY A 55 4.47 -12.19 -0.27
N GLY A 56 4.49 -12.05 -1.59
CA GLY A 56 3.95 -10.87 -2.27
C GLY A 56 2.42 -10.74 -2.13
N GLU A 57 1.68 -11.85 -2.24
CA GLU A 57 0.23 -11.88 -2.01
C GLU A 57 -0.13 -11.55 -0.56
N GLN A 58 0.65 -12.04 0.41
CA GLN A 58 0.48 -11.69 1.82
C GLN A 58 0.68 -10.20 2.07
N ALA A 59 1.75 -9.62 1.52
CA ALA A 59 2.06 -8.21 1.65
C ALA A 59 0.96 -7.33 1.05
N LEU A 60 0.48 -7.63 -0.17
CA LEU A 60 -0.63 -6.90 -0.78
C LEU A 60 -1.93 -7.02 0.02
N THR A 61 -2.20 -8.20 0.58
CA THR A 61 -3.38 -8.42 1.41
C THR A 61 -3.31 -7.60 2.69
N ALA A 62 -2.17 -7.59 3.37
CA ALA A 62 -1.94 -6.79 4.57
C ALA A 62 -2.08 -5.29 4.27
N LEU A 63 -1.49 -4.81 3.17
CA LEU A 63 -1.63 -3.42 2.72
C LEU A 63 -3.09 -3.06 2.42
N SER A 64 -3.85 -3.96 1.81
CA SER A 64 -5.30 -3.75 1.56
C SER A 64 -6.07 -3.50 2.85
N LEU A 65 -5.78 -4.27 3.89
CA LEU A 65 -6.42 -4.11 5.19
C LEU A 65 -6.02 -2.78 5.83
N ILE A 66 -4.73 -2.46 5.84
CA ILE A 66 -4.22 -1.19 6.40
C ILE A 66 -4.88 0.00 5.71
N PHE A 67 -4.96 -0.01 4.38
CA PHE A 67 -5.60 1.08 3.65
C PHE A 67 -7.11 1.13 3.83
N ALA A 68 -7.79 0.00 4.00
CA ALA A 68 -9.21 -0.02 4.32
C ALA A 68 -9.49 0.64 5.69
N VAL A 69 -8.66 0.36 6.69
CA VAL A 69 -8.72 1.01 8.01
C VAL A 69 -8.36 2.50 7.90
N PHE A 70 -7.31 2.83 7.16
CA PHE A 70 -6.88 4.21 6.92
C PHE A 70 -7.99 5.08 6.29
N LEU A 71 -8.76 4.51 5.35
CA LEU A 71 -9.88 5.22 4.71
C LEU A 71 -11.05 5.52 5.65
N SER A 72 -11.20 4.73 6.73
CA SER A 72 -12.22 5.00 7.75
C SER A 72 -11.89 6.26 8.55
N ASN A 73 -10.60 6.59 8.69
CA ASN A 73 -10.11 7.77 9.40
C ASN A 73 -8.78 8.25 8.78
N PRO A 74 -8.81 8.93 7.63
CA PRO A 74 -7.61 9.30 6.90
C PRO A 74 -6.80 10.36 7.66
N SER A 75 -5.48 10.14 7.72
CA SER A 75 -4.53 11.10 8.26
C SER A 75 -4.06 12.07 7.15
N PRO A 76 -3.71 13.31 7.45
CA PRO A 76 -3.15 14.24 6.47
C PRO A 76 -1.78 13.81 5.93
N ILE A 77 -1.03 13.03 6.69
CA ILE A 77 0.28 12.48 6.30
C ILE A 77 0.32 10.99 6.65
N CYS A 78 0.81 10.18 5.72
CA CYS A 78 1.05 8.75 5.90
C CYS A 78 2.49 8.41 5.51
N VAL A 79 3.20 7.73 6.38
CA VAL A 79 4.59 7.29 6.14
C VAL A 79 4.59 5.78 5.94
N LEU A 80 5.17 5.34 4.83
CA LEU A 80 5.31 3.93 4.45
C LEU A 80 6.80 3.62 4.34
N ASP A 81 7.29 2.71 5.17
CA ASP A 81 8.70 2.36 5.23
C ASP A 81 8.92 0.97 4.62
N GLU A 82 9.58 0.91 3.45
CA GLU A 82 9.95 -0.29 2.71
C GLU A 82 8.80 -1.32 2.50
N VAL A 83 7.56 -0.86 2.40
CA VAL A 83 6.38 -1.73 2.26
C VAL A 83 6.33 -2.45 0.90
N ASP A 84 7.07 -1.97 -0.07
CA ASP A 84 7.19 -2.52 -1.43
C ASP A 84 8.31 -3.58 -1.56
N ALA A 85 9.14 -3.76 -0.53
CA ALA A 85 10.26 -4.70 -0.57
C ALA A 85 9.87 -6.16 -0.94
N PRO A 86 8.77 -6.74 -0.45
CA PRO A 86 8.35 -8.10 -0.82
C PRO A 86 7.57 -8.18 -2.14
N LEU A 87 7.31 -7.06 -2.82
CA LEU A 87 6.49 -7.00 -4.03
C LEU A 87 7.34 -7.20 -5.29
N ASP A 88 6.80 -7.92 -6.27
CA ASP A 88 7.31 -7.93 -7.64
C ASP A 88 6.86 -6.69 -8.43
N ASP A 89 7.43 -6.45 -9.59
CA ASP A 89 7.16 -5.26 -10.41
C ASP A 89 5.68 -5.07 -10.75
N ALA A 90 4.94 -6.15 -11.00
CA ALA A 90 3.51 -6.10 -11.28
C ALA A 90 2.72 -5.64 -10.05
N ASN A 91 3.09 -6.14 -8.88
CA ASN A 91 2.46 -5.78 -7.61
C ASN A 91 2.87 -4.39 -7.12
N VAL A 92 4.12 -3.97 -7.37
CA VAL A 92 4.56 -2.58 -7.14
C VAL A 92 3.73 -1.60 -7.98
N THR A 93 3.49 -1.92 -9.26
CA THR A 93 2.65 -1.08 -10.12
C THR A 93 1.23 -0.94 -9.56
N ARG A 94 0.62 -2.03 -9.09
CA ARG A 94 -0.71 -2.02 -8.46
C ARG A 94 -0.72 -1.21 -7.17
N PHE A 95 0.29 -1.36 -6.35
CA PHE A 95 0.48 -0.59 -5.12
C PHE A 95 0.58 0.91 -5.40
N CYS A 96 1.40 1.33 -6.36
CA CYS A 96 1.53 2.74 -6.74
C CYS A 96 0.23 3.33 -7.29
N ASN A 97 -0.51 2.58 -8.11
CA ASN A 97 -1.80 3.00 -8.63
C ASN A 97 -2.82 3.21 -7.51
N LEU A 98 -2.83 2.31 -6.52
CA LEU A 98 -3.68 2.45 -5.34
C LEU A 98 -3.34 3.70 -4.53
N LEU A 99 -2.06 3.99 -4.32
CA LEU A 99 -1.63 5.22 -3.62
C LEU A 99 -2.08 6.48 -4.36
N ASP A 100 -1.98 6.50 -5.68
CA ASP A 100 -2.44 7.64 -6.50
C ASP A 100 -3.95 7.87 -6.34
N GLU A 101 -4.75 6.79 -6.33
CA GLU A 101 -6.19 6.88 -6.08
C GLU A 101 -6.50 7.34 -4.65
N LEU A 102 -5.81 6.79 -3.64
CA LEU A 102 -5.98 7.21 -2.25
C LEU A 102 -5.68 8.70 -2.06
N THR A 103 -4.62 9.19 -2.70
CA THR A 103 -4.24 10.60 -2.65
C THR A 103 -5.36 11.51 -3.18
N LYS A 104 -6.04 11.10 -4.25
CA LYS A 104 -7.17 11.84 -4.84
C LYS A 104 -8.40 11.85 -3.93
N ILE A 105 -8.66 10.76 -3.22
CA ILE A 105 -9.85 10.60 -2.36
C ILE A 105 -9.65 11.29 -1.02
N THR A 106 -8.48 11.09 -0.38
CA THR A 106 -8.23 11.50 1.00
C THR A 106 -7.46 12.80 1.15
N GLN A 107 -6.83 13.29 0.06
CA GLN A 107 -5.88 14.40 0.05
C GLN A 107 -4.68 14.18 0.99
N THR A 108 -4.40 12.94 1.34
CA THR A 108 -3.26 12.55 2.17
C THR A 108 -1.95 12.71 1.40
N ARG A 109 -0.93 13.16 2.08
CA ARG A 109 0.46 13.15 1.58
C ARG A 109 1.14 11.88 2.02
N PHE A 110 1.55 11.05 1.05
CA PHE A 110 2.32 9.84 1.32
C PHE A 110 3.82 10.13 1.26
N ILE A 111 4.54 9.69 2.28
CA ILE A 111 6.00 9.67 2.32
C ILE A 111 6.39 8.20 2.27
N ILE A 112 7.16 7.82 1.25
CA ILE A 112 7.54 6.43 1.03
C ILE A 112 9.05 6.33 1.11
N VAL A 113 9.53 5.50 2.02
CA VAL A 113 10.93 5.09 2.07
C VAL A 113 11.06 3.83 1.24
N THR A 114 11.87 3.86 0.19
CA THR A 114 12.05 2.75 -0.74
C THR A 114 13.41 2.79 -1.40
N HIS A 115 13.89 1.63 -1.83
CA HIS A 115 15.01 1.47 -2.75
C HIS A 115 14.59 0.84 -4.09
N HIS A 116 13.28 0.66 -4.30
CA HIS A 116 12.73 0.05 -5.50
C HIS A 116 12.60 1.09 -6.63
N ALA A 117 13.34 0.91 -7.73
CA ALA A 117 13.41 1.87 -8.83
C ALA A 117 12.04 2.17 -9.46
N LEU A 118 11.17 1.15 -9.58
CA LEU A 118 9.83 1.31 -10.15
C LEU A 118 8.94 2.17 -9.24
N THR A 119 9.00 1.98 -7.91
CA THR A 119 8.30 2.84 -6.96
C THR A 119 8.77 4.29 -7.09
N MET A 120 10.09 4.50 -7.11
CA MET A 120 10.67 5.84 -7.28
C MET A 120 10.18 6.53 -8.55
N SER A 121 10.11 5.82 -9.69
CA SER A 121 9.67 6.39 -10.97
C SER A 121 8.20 6.85 -10.99
N LYS A 122 7.38 6.39 -10.05
CA LYS A 122 5.95 6.75 -9.94
C LYS A 122 5.69 7.90 -8.96
N MET A 123 6.71 8.38 -8.26
CA MET A 123 6.55 9.46 -7.27
C MET A 123 6.64 10.83 -7.91
N ASN A 124 5.97 11.82 -7.30
CA ASN A 124 6.00 13.21 -7.75
C ASN A 124 7.33 13.89 -7.41
N LYS A 125 7.89 13.57 -6.25
CA LYS A 125 9.15 14.10 -5.75
C LYS A 125 10.01 13.00 -5.17
N LEU A 126 11.32 13.09 -5.42
CA LEU A 126 12.31 12.22 -4.82
C LEU A 126 13.20 13.02 -3.88
N TYR A 127 13.49 12.43 -2.74
CA TYR A 127 14.45 12.91 -1.77
C TYR A 127 15.51 11.83 -1.57
N GLY A 128 16.74 12.13 -1.97
CA GLY A 128 17.88 11.26 -1.73
C GLY A 128 18.67 11.75 -0.52
N VAL A 129 19.16 10.82 0.28
CA VAL A 129 20.13 11.12 1.34
C VAL A 129 21.49 10.64 0.91
N THR A 130 22.45 11.54 0.84
CA THR A 130 23.84 11.25 0.49
C THR A 130 24.76 11.59 1.65
N MET A 131 25.95 11.03 1.66
CA MET A 131 26.98 11.32 2.66
C MET A 131 28.26 11.74 1.94
N PRO A 132 28.36 13.03 1.53
CA PRO A 132 29.55 13.55 0.82
C PRO A 132 30.81 13.49 1.68
N GLU A 133 30.66 13.64 3.00
CA GLU A 133 31.74 13.50 3.98
C GLU A 133 31.30 12.52 5.07
N LYS A 134 32.24 11.74 5.62
CA LYS A 134 31.96 10.76 6.64
C LYS A 134 31.31 11.42 7.87
N GLY A 135 30.08 11.00 8.18
CA GLY A 135 29.29 11.51 9.31
C GLY A 135 28.45 12.75 9.00
N ILE A 136 28.49 13.29 7.76
CA ILE A 136 27.68 14.44 7.35
C ILE A 136 26.71 14.00 6.25
N SER A 137 25.41 13.94 6.57
CA SER A 137 24.36 13.63 5.60
C SER A 137 23.88 14.88 4.89
N GLN A 138 23.64 14.77 3.59
CA GLN A 138 23.06 15.82 2.76
C GLN A 138 21.79 15.33 2.09
N LEU A 139 20.75 16.16 2.11
CA LEU A 139 19.49 15.91 1.41
C LEU A 139 19.56 16.47 -0.01
N VAL A 140 19.22 15.64 -1.00
CA VAL A 140 19.07 16.02 -2.40
C VAL A 140 17.62 15.81 -2.80
N ALA A 141 16.99 16.84 -3.36
CA ALA A 141 15.60 16.77 -3.81
C ALA A 141 15.49 16.92 -5.32
N VAL A 142 14.68 16.08 -5.97
CA VAL A 142 14.36 16.12 -7.39
C VAL A 142 12.84 16.14 -7.57
N ASP A 143 12.35 17.15 -8.29
CA ASP A 143 10.94 17.24 -8.69
C ASP A 143 10.79 16.65 -10.09
N LEU A 144 10.24 15.46 -10.20
CA LEU A 144 10.14 14.73 -11.46
C LEU A 144 9.18 15.43 -12.44
N GLN A 145 8.11 16.05 -11.96
CA GLN A 145 7.17 16.76 -12.83
C GLN A 145 7.83 17.99 -13.49
N LYS A 146 8.70 18.69 -12.75
CA LYS A 146 9.47 19.78 -13.34
C LYS A 146 10.56 19.28 -14.28
N ALA A 147 11.18 18.15 -13.98
CA ALA A 147 12.21 17.57 -14.84
C ALA A 147 11.62 17.15 -16.20
N GLU A 148 10.46 16.52 -16.24
CA GLU A 148 9.77 16.14 -17.48
C GLU A 148 9.37 17.36 -18.32
N SER A 149 8.89 18.43 -17.70
CA SER A 149 8.53 19.67 -18.41
C SER A 149 9.70 20.45 -18.98
N MET A 150 10.93 20.19 -18.54
CA MET A 150 12.15 20.81 -19.07
C MET A 150 12.76 20.05 -20.26
N VAL A 151 12.35 18.79 -20.47
CA VAL A 151 12.86 17.92 -21.55
C VAL A 151 11.89 17.84 -22.73
N ALA A 152 10.65 18.29 -22.55
CA ALA A 152 9.62 18.38 -23.58
C ALA A 152 9.66 19.74 -24.29
#